data_f9d9ee3eaa8d7328fda43c85908cbc43
#
_entry.id   f9d9ee3eaa8d7328fda43c85908cbc43
#
_cell.length_a   1.000
_cell.length_b   1.000
_cell.length_c   1.000
_cell.angle_alpha   90.00
_cell.angle_beta   90.00
_cell.angle_gamma   90.00
#
_symmetry.space_group_name_H-M   'P 1'
#
loop_
_entity.id
_entity.type
_entity.pdbx_description
1 polymer ?
#
loop_
_entity_poly.entity_id
_entity_poly.type
_entity_poly.pdbx_seq_one_letter_code
_entity_poly.pdbx_strand_id
1 'polypeptide(L)'
;MKRIDNVINYLPKDIKNVIETRSDKDKITEIRLRINRPLEVKFRCSCCFIDKIIVTKTTIKEIMDKICNYSLYAYEDDIKRGFITVKGGNRVGICGKAVIENGHVTTLKNISSLNIRVANEIKGCGEQYIKYITYNNSICNTIIVSPPGCGKTTLLRDIIRLLSDGYGNRGFNISVIDERNEISATDLGIPENDVGMRTDVMINNKTEGIIMALRSMAPEIIAVDEIGSDKDINVLNKAITCGCKILASIHADNLEEYM
;
A
#
# COMPACT_ATOMS: atom_id res chain seq x y z
N MET A 1 7.21 -13.85 -9.73
CA MET A 1 7.82 -14.18 -8.43
C MET A 1 6.75 -13.96 -7.38
N LYS A 2 6.53 -14.89 -6.44
CA LYS A 2 5.50 -14.71 -5.39
C LYS A 2 5.99 -13.65 -4.40
N ARG A 3 5.09 -12.83 -3.85
CA ARG A 3 5.47 -11.71 -2.96
C ARG A 3 6.19 -12.16 -1.69
N ILE A 4 5.90 -13.37 -1.20
CA ILE A 4 6.62 -13.98 -0.07
C ILE A 4 8.11 -14.18 -0.38
N ASP A 5 8.48 -14.49 -1.63
CA ASP A 5 9.87 -14.72 -2.02
C ASP A 5 10.70 -13.42 -1.87
N ASN A 6 10.07 -12.25 -2.08
CA ASN A 6 10.73 -10.96 -1.83
C ASN A 6 11.02 -10.75 -0.34
N VAL A 7 10.07 -11.12 0.54
CA VAL A 7 10.21 -11.03 2.00
C VAL A 7 11.33 -11.94 2.50
N ILE A 8 11.39 -13.17 2.00
CA ILE A 8 12.37 -14.19 2.41
C ILE A 8 13.81 -13.68 2.23
N ASN A 9 14.07 -12.83 1.25
CA ASN A 9 15.41 -12.30 0.99
C ASN A 9 15.94 -11.37 2.09
N TYR A 10 15.07 -10.75 2.87
CA TYR A 10 15.46 -9.91 4.01
C TYR A 10 15.76 -10.73 5.28
N LEU A 11 15.30 -11.98 5.33
CA LEU A 11 15.42 -12.80 6.54
C LEU A 11 16.86 -13.36 6.70
N PRO A 12 17.34 -13.57 7.94
CA PRO A 12 18.54 -14.36 8.24
C PRO A 12 18.42 -15.79 7.71
N LYS A 13 19.55 -16.44 7.47
CA LYS A 13 19.61 -17.76 6.83
C LYS A 13 18.82 -18.85 7.56
N ASP A 14 18.86 -18.86 8.87
CA ASP A 14 18.13 -19.81 9.73
C ASP A 14 16.62 -19.68 9.57
N ILE A 15 16.10 -18.45 9.62
CA ILE A 15 14.68 -18.14 9.42
C ILE A 15 14.28 -18.42 7.97
N LYS A 16 15.11 -17.98 7.02
CA LYS A 16 14.91 -18.19 5.58
C LYS A 16 14.70 -19.67 5.27
N ASN A 17 15.62 -20.53 5.71
CA ASN A 17 15.56 -21.97 5.45
C ASN A 17 14.26 -22.59 5.99
N VAL A 18 13.85 -22.20 7.20
CA VAL A 18 12.62 -22.73 7.81
C VAL A 18 11.37 -22.28 7.04
N ILE A 19 11.33 -21.04 6.57
CA ILE A 19 10.18 -20.55 5.78
C ILE A 19 10.16 -21.20 4.38
N GLU A 20 11.30 -21.31 3.71
CA GLU A 20 11.40 -21.89 2.35
C GLU A 20 11.02 -23.37 2.29
N THR A 21 11.35 -24.13 3.33
CA THR A 21 11.02 -25.57 3.40
C THR A 21 9.56 -25.86 3.72
N ARG A 22 8.75 -24.86 4.05
CA ARG A 22 7.33 -25.03 4.34
C ARG A 22 6.51 -25.26 3.06
N SER A 23 5.68 -26.28 3.07
CA SER A 23 4.72 -26.55 1.98
C SER A 23 3.60 -25.48 1.87
N ASP A 24 3.34 -24.76 2.97
CA ASP A 24 2.30 -23.73 3.07
C ASP A 24 2.83 -22.30 3.03
N LYS A 25 4.12 -22.09 2.61
CA LYS A 25 4.77 -20.77 2.59
C LYS A 25 3.97 -19.72 1.82
N ASP A 26 3.30 -20.10 0.73
CA ASP A 26 2.53 -19.19 -0.12
C ASP A 26 1.24 -18.69 0.53
N LYS A 27 0.83 -19.29 1.64
CA LYS A 27 -0.35 -18.89 2.43
C LYS A 27 0.03 -17.99 3.61
N ILE A 28 1.32 -17.70 3.80
CA ILE A 28 1.79 -16.81 4.87
C ILE A 28 1.29 -15.40 4.60
N THR A 29 0.67 -14.81 5.62
CA THR A 29 0.18 -13.42 5.59
C THR A 29 1.04 -12.49 6.41
N GLU A 30 1.64 -12.98 7.52
CA GLU A 30 2.52 -12.19 8.37
C GLU A 30 3.64 -13.06 8.94
N ILE A 31 4.81 -12.45 9.11
CA ILE A 31 5.93 -12.99 9.88
C ILE A 31 6.22 -11.99 11.01
N ARG A 32 6.06 -12.43 12.24
CA ARG A 32 6.23 -11.58 13.43
C ARG A 32 7.46 -11.96 14.22
N LEU A 33 8.32 -10.99 14.41
CA LEU A 33 9.57 -11.14 15.13
C LEU A 33 9.53 -10.26 16.39
N ARG A 34 9.69 -10.85 17.57
CA ARG A 34 9.76 -10.16 18.86
C ARG A 34 10.98 -10.64 19.62
N ILE A 35 11.81 -9.73 20.10
CA ILE A 35 13.03 -10.09 20.85
C ILE A 35 12.71 -11.00 22.02
N ASN A 36 13.52 -12.06 22.20
CA ASN A 36 13.39 -13.10 23.21
C ASN A 36 12.08 -13.92 23.14
N ARG A 37 11.46 -13.99 21.97
CA ARG A 37 10.27 -14.81 21.72
C ARG A 37 10.49 -15.71 20.50
N PRO A 38 9.78 -16.84 20.41
CA PRO A 38 9.76 -17.67 19.21
C PRO A 38 9.27 -16.89 18.01
N LEU A 39 9.77 -17.24 16.83
CA LEU A 39 9.27 -16.71 15.56
C LEU A 39 7.80 -17.09 15.40
N GLU A 40 6.93 -16.11 15.11
CA GLU A 40 5.52 -16.33 14.82
C GLU A 40 5.26 -16.17 13.32
N VAL A 41 4.61 -17.16 12.73
CA VAL A 41 4.14 -17.14 11.32
C VAL A 41 2.62 -17.17 11.33
N LYS A 42 1.98 -16.23 10.63
CA LYS A 42 0.53 -16.16 10.50
C LYS A 42 0.07 -16.50 9.10
N PHE A 43 -1.07 -17.15 9.08
CA PHE A 43 -1.88 -17.44 7.90
C PHE A 43 -3.23 -16.70 8.03
N ARG A 44 -4.08 -16.79 7.01
CA ARG A 44 -5.36 -16.07 7.01
C ARG A 44 -6.24 -16.39 8.23
N CYS A 45 -6.29 -17.65 8.67
CA CYS A 45 -7.16 -18.12 9.74
C CYS A 45 -6.42 -18.84 10.88
N SER A 46 -5.09 -18.83 10.89
CA SER A 46 -4.28 -19.53 11.89
C SER A 46 -2.92 -18.86 12.09
N CYS A 47 -2.25 -19.26 13.17
CA CYS A 47 -0.85 -18.88 13.39
C CYS A 47 -0.09 -20.08 13.97
N CYS A 48 1.23 -20.08 13.81
CA CYS A 48 2.10 -21.04 14.45
C CYS A 48 3.35 -20.36 15.00
N PHE A 49 3.87 -20.88 16.11
CA PHE A 49 5.17 -20.51 16.65
C PHE A 49 6.21 -21.54 16.22
N ILE A 50 7.39 -21.05 15.88
CA ILE A 50 8.55 -21.88 15.51
C ILE A 50 9.51 -21.81 16.69
N ASP A 51 9.32 -22.69 17.68
CA ASP A 51 10.03 -22.68 18.98
C ASP A 51 11.55 -22.84 18.84
N LYS A 52 12.01 -23.48 17.75
CA LYS A 52 13.43 -23.64 17.47
C LYS A 52 14.15 -22.35 17.12
N ILE A 53 13.41 -21.29 16.82
CA ILE A 53 13.95 -19.97 16.42
C ILE A 53 13.52 -18.92 17.44
N ILE A 54 14.46 -18.55 18.32
CA ILE A 54 14.26 -17.42 19.25
C ILE A 54 14.85 -16.17 18.62
N VAL A 55 14.00 -15.15 18.46
CA VAL A 55 14.39 -13.88 17.84
C VAL A 55 15.32 -13.11 18.79
N THR A 56 16.45 -12.64 18.27
CA THR A 56 17.44 -11.87 19.03
C THR A 56 17.47 -10.39 18.57
N LYS A 57 18.18 -9.55 19.31
CA LYS A 57 18.50 -8.18 18.85
C LYS A 57 19.26 -8.17 17.52
N THR A 58 20.18 -9.14 17.36
CA THR A 58 20.97 -9.29 16.12
C THR A 58 20.08 -9.64 14.95
N THR A 59 19.10 -10.54 15.14
CA THR A 59 18.09 -10.88 14.14
C THR A 59 17.33 -9.64 13.64
N ILE A 60 16.81 -8.82 14.59
CA ILE A 60 16.09 -7.59 14.23
C ILE A 60 16.99 -6.62 13.47
N LYS A 61 18.24 -6.43 13.95
CA LYS A 61 19.21 -5.53 13.31
C LYS A 61 19.53 -5.98 11.89
N GLU A 62 19.85 -7.25 11.68
CA GLU A 62 20.18 -7.81 10.36
C GLU A 62 19.04 -7.60 9.35
N ILE A 63 17.79 -7.80 9.77
CA ILE A 63 16.62 -7.59 8.92
C ILE A 63 16.49 -6.10 8.58
N MET A 64 16.61 -5.21 9.57
CA MET A 64 16.52 -3.75 9.34
C MET A 64 17.64 -3.26 8.42
N ASP A 65 18.88 -3.72 8.61
CA ASP A 65 20.00 -3.34 7.77
C ASP A 65 19.77 -3.75 6.30
N LYS A 66 19.22 -4.94 6.06
CA LYS A 66 18.86 -5.41 4.71
C LYS A 66 17.70 -4.63 4.11
N ILE A 67 16.65 -4.36 4.87
CA ILE A 67 15.48 -3.60 4.40
C ILE A 67 15.88 -2.19 4.00
N CYS A 68 16.70 -1.54 4.83
CA CYS A 68 17.13 -0.16 4.60
C CYS A 68 18.36 -0.06 3.68
N ASN A 69 18.79 -1.15 3.03
CA ASN A 69 20.01 -1.18 2.23
C ASN A 69 21.21 -0.55 2.97
N TYR A 70 21.35 -0.83 4.27
CA TYR A 70 22.34 -0.27 5.19
C TYR A 70 22.31 1.26 5.35
N SER A 71 21.23 1.93 4.89
CA SER A 71 21.03 3.38 5.02
C SER A 71 19.69 3.71 5.66
N LEU A 72 19.64 3.77 6.99
CA LEU A 72 18.44 4.14 7.75
C LEU A 72 17.95 5.55 7.41
N TYR A 73 18.85 6.43 7.01
CA TYR A 73 18.54 7.82 6.66
C TYR A 73 17.53 7.94 5.50
N ALA A 74 17.66 7.06 4.51
CA ALA A 74 16.76 7.05 3.35
C ALA A 74 15.30 6.68 3.71
N TYR A 75 15.09 6.08 4.88
CA TYR A 75 13.77 5.60 5.35
C TYR A 75 13.29 6.33 6.62
N GLU A 76 13.87 7.50 6.95
CA GLU A 76 13.50 8.23 8.16
C GLU A 76 12.01 8.54 8.25
N ASP A 77 11.40 8.98 7.16
CA ASP A 77 9.99 9.34 7.15
C ASP A 77 9.07 8.12 7.28
N ASP A 78 9.46 6.98 6.73
CA ASP A 78 8.76 5.71 6.90
C ASP A 78 8.87 5.22 8.34
N ILE A 79 10.07 5.30 8.93
CA ILE A 79 10.32 4.91 10.32
C ILE A 79 9.50 5.79 11.28
N LYS A 80 9.37 7.09 11.02
CA LYS A 80 8.48 7.99 11.77
C LYS A 80 7.01 7.54 11.71
N ARG A 81 6.58 7.02 10.57
CA ARG A 81 5.23 6.45 10.37
C ARG A 81 5.06 5.07 11.02
N GLY A 82 6.15 4.43 11.49
CA GLY A 82 6.14 3.13 12.15
C GLY A 82 6.14 1.93 11.18
N PHE A 83 6.34 2.13 9.88
CA PHE A 83 6.46 1.03 8.92
C PHE A 83 7.27 1.44 7.69
N ILE A 84 7.87 0.45 7.03
CA ILE A 84 8.55 0.58 5.74
C ILE A 84 7.83 -0.30 4.73
N THR A 85 7.57 0.22 3.52
CA THR A 85 7.14 -0.58 2.37
C THR A 85 8.40 -1.13 1.69
N VAL A 86 8.38 -2.41 1.34
CA VAL A 86 9.50 -3.09 0.70
C VAL A 86 9.04 -3.79 -0.56
N LYS A 87 10.00 -4.24 -1.37
CA LYS A 87 9.77 -4.88 -2.67
C LYS A 87 8.62 -5.89 -2.65
N GLY A 88 7.76 -5.83 -3.66
CA GLY A 88 6.53 -6.61 -3.76
C GLY A 88 5.35 -6.01 -2.99
N GLY A 89 5.45 -4.74 -2.55
CA GLY A 89 4.40 -4.06 -1.79
C GLY A 89 4.21 -4.61 -0.37
N ASN A 90 5.18 -5.39 0.11
CA ASN A 90 5.16 -5.92 1.46
C ASN A 90 5.42 -4.80 2.46
N ARG A 91 4.75 -4.84 3.62
CA ARG A 91 4.88 -3.79 4.64
C ARG A 91 5.52 -4.34 5.89
N VAL A 92 6.56 -3.67 6.38
CA VAL A 92 7.27 -4.03 7.60
C VAL A 92 6.95 -3.01 8.68
N GLY A 93 6.06 -3.38 9.60
CA GLY A 93 5.76 -2.61 10.80
C GLY A 93 6.92 -2.68 11.79
N ILE A 94 7.27 -1.57 12.39
CA ILE A 94 8.41 -1.41 13.28
C ILE A 94 7.89 -0.98 14.64
N CYS A 95 8.32 -1.65 15.71
CA CYS A 95 7.99 -1.29 17.08
C CYS A 95 9.26 -1.09 17.89
N GLY A 96 9.34 0.04 18.60
CA GLY A 96 10.48 0.42 19.41
C GLY A 96 10.15 1.61 20.31
N LYS A 97 11.16 2.25 20.86
CA LYS A 97 11.01 3.48 21.67
C LYS A 97 10.93 4.69 20.75
N ALA A 98 9.77 5.36 20.72
CA ALA A 98 9.62 6.62 19.99
C ALA A 98 10.47 7.73 20.63
N VAL A 99 11.14 8.50 19.78
CA VAL A 99 11.76 9.78 20.13
C VAL A 99 10.81 10.87 19.67
N ILE A 100 10.40 11.72 20.62
CA ILE A 100 9.41 12.78 20.37
C ILE A 100 10.11 14.13 20.53
N GLU A 101 9.99 14.99 19.53
CA GLU A 101 10.45 16.38 19.55
C GLU A 101 9.31 17.27 19.05
N ASN A 102 9.04 18.34 19.79
CA ASN A 102 7.93 19.27 19.47
C ASN A 102 6.56 18.58 19.29
N GLY A 103 6.29 17.52 20.07
CA GLY A 103 5.03 16.77 19.99
C GLY A 103 4.91 15.79 18.81
N HIS A 104 5.95 15.64 18.00
CA HIS A 104 5.97 14.74 16.85
C HIS A 104 7.04 13.65 17.02
N VAL A 105 6.75 12.46 16.53
CA VAL A 105 7.73 11.36 16.46
C VAL A 105 8.78 11.71 15.43
N THR A 106 10.05 11.78 15.84
CA THR A 106 11.17 12.04 14.94
C THR A 106 11.88 10.78 14.50
N THR A 107 11.92 9.74 15.34
CA THR A 107 12.48 8.43 14.98
C THR A 107 12.07 7.36 15.99
N LEU A 108 12.40 6.11 15.70
CA LEU A 108 12.28 4.97 16.61
C LEU A 108 13.66 4.47 17.01
N LYS A 109 13.88 4.32 18.32
CA LYS A 109 15.10 3.71 18.89
C LYS A 109 14.77 2.39 19.57
N ASN A 110 15.81 1.55 19.78
CA ASN A 110 15.66 0.28 20.48
C ASN A 110 14.53 -0.57 19.89
N ILE A 111 14.56 -0.79 18.58
CA ILE A 111 13.57 -1.61 17.88
C ILE A 111 13.49 -2.98 18.56
N SER A 112 12.31 -3.35 19.01
CA SER A 112 12.06 -4.56 19.81
C SER A 112 11.27 -5.62 19.05
N SER A 113 10.54 -5.21 18.00
CA SER A 113 9.78 -6.15 17.16
C SER A 113 9.56 -5.62 15.77
N LEU A 114 9.40 -6.57 14.83
CA LEU A 114 8.99 -6.33 13.45
C LEU A 114 7.77 -7.18 13.11
N ASN A 115 6.88 -6.61 12.29
CA ASN A 115 5.77 -7.34 11.71
C ASN A 115 5.84 -7.23 10.19
N ILE A 116 6.33 -8.27 9.53
CA ILE A 116 6.41 -8.32 8.07
C ILE A 116 5.07 -8.84 7.55
N ARG A 117 4.30 -7.97 6.91
CA ARG A 117 3.02 -8.30 6.28
C ARG A 117 3.24 -8.57 4.80
N VAL A 118 2.92 -9.80 4.39
CA VAL A 118 3.02 -10.20 2.99
C VAL A 118 1.83 -9.62 2.23
N ALA A 119 2.12 -8.79 1.25
CA ALA A 119 1.08 -8.19 0.42
C ALA A 119 0.38 -9.26 -0.41
N ASN A 120 -0.92 -9.12 -0.56
CA ASN A 120 -1.72 -9.96 -1.44
C ASN A 120 -2.44 -9.06 -2.44
N GLU A 121 -2.13 -9.23 -3.71
CA GLU A 121 -2.79 -8.51 -4.79
C GLU A 121 -3.91 -9.36 -5.36
N ILE A 122 -5.10 -8.79 -5.43
CA ILE A 122 -6.27 -9.41 -6.02
C ILE A 122 -6.54 -8.68 -7.33
N LYS A 123 -6.47 -9.40 -8.46
CA LYS A 123 -6.79 -8.89 -9.79
C LYS A 123 -8.11 -9.47 -10.28
N GLY A 124 -8.81 -8.69 -11.13
CA GLY A 124 -10.07 -9.09 -11.75
C GLY A 124 -11.31 -8.78 -10.92
N CYS A 125 -11.16 -8.32 -9.67
CA CYS A 125 -12.33 -7.96 -8.85
C CYS A 125 -13.08 -6.73 -9.36
N GLY A 126 -12.42 -5.87 -10.15
CA GLY A 126 -12.99 -4.68 -10.75
C GLY A 126 -13.74 -4.92 -12.07
N GLU A 127 -13.51 -6.03 -12.76
CA GLU A 127 -14.01 -6.27 -14.12
C GLU A 127 -15.52 -6.10 -14.25
N GLN A 128 -16.28 -6.64 -13.30
CA GLN A 128 -17.74 -6.57 -13.30
C GLN A 128 -18.28 -5.14 -13.17
N TYR A 129 -17.47 -4.19 -12.66
CA TYR A 129 -17.88 -2.81 -12.43
C TYR A 129 -17.56 -1.87 -13.60
N ILE A 130 -16.62 -2.23 -14.49
CA ILE A 130 -16.18 -1.37 -15.61
C ILE A 130 -17.37 -0.92 -16.47
N LYS A 131 -18.30 -1.82 -16.78
CA LYS A 131 -19.50 -1.51 -17.57
C LYS A 131 -20.43 -0.46 -16.95
N TYR A 132 -20.39 -0.25 -15.63
CA TYR A 132 -21.23 0.73 -14.93
C TYR A 132 -20.57 2.10 -14.85
N ILE A 133 -19.25 2.15 -14.95
CA ILE A 133 -18.48 3.38 -14.80
C ILE A 133 -17.97 3.93 -16.14
N THR A 134 -18.11 3.18 -17.21
CA THR A 134 -17.72 3.60 -18.58
C THR A 134 -18.93 3.88 -19.45
N TYR A 135 -18.89 4.97 -20.21
CA TYR A 135 -19.92 5.36 -21.17
C TYR A 135 -19.30 6.15 -22.33
N ASN A 136 -19.63 5.78 -23.59
CA ASN A 136 -19.20 6.48 -24.80
C ASN A 136 -17.67 6.81 -24.83
N ASN A 137 -16.83 5.81 -24.60
CA ASN A 137 -15.36 5.97 -24.54
C ASN A 137 -14.85 6.97 -23.47
N SER A 138 -15.66 7.24 -22.46
CA SER A 138 -15.31 8.06 -21.28
C SER A 138 -15.67 7.32 -19.99
N ILE A 139 -15.27 7.86 -18.88
CA ILE A 139 -15.71 7.34 -17.56
C ILE A 139 -16.62 8.35 -16.86
N CYS A 140 -17.48 7.84 -15.99
CA CYS A 140 -18.24 8.65 -15.06
C CYS A 140 -17.39 8.99 -13.83
N ASN A 141 -17.59 10.17 -13.22
CA ASN A 141 -17.06 10.41 -11.89
C ASN A 141 -17.60 9.34 -10.95
N THR A 142 -16.70 8.63 -10.28
CA THR A 142 -17.06 7.41 -9.54
C THR A 142 -16.49 7.47 -8.13
N ILE A 143 -17.33 7.15 -7.16
CA ILE A 143 -16.92 7.02 -5.75
C ILE A 143 -17.31 5.62 -5.26
N ILE A 144 -16.33 4.92 -4.67
CA ILE A 144 -16.51 3.61 -4.05
C ILE A 144 -16.80 3.84 -2.56
N VAL A 145 -17.99 3.48 -2.12
CA VAL A 145 -18.45 3.66 -0.73
C VAL A 145 -18.53 2.29 -0.05
N SER A 146 -17.90 2.11 1.08
CA SER A 146 -18.12 0.95 1.97
C SER A 146 -17.43 1.14 3.34
N PRO A 147 -17.79 0.33 4.35
CA PRO A 147 -17.10 0.33 5.65
C PRO A 147 -15.61 0.04 5.56
N PRO A 148 -14.82 0.36 6.60
CA PRO A 148 -13.42 -0.01 6.69
C PRO A 148 -13.19 -1.52 6.55
N GLY A 149 -12.07 -1.93 5.92
CA GLY A 149 -11.69 -3.34 5.79
C GLY A 149 -12.46 -4.16 4.74
N CYS A 150 -13.43 -3.57 4.03
CA CYS A 150 -14.24 -4.26 3.01
C CYS A 150 -13.58 -4.35 1.63
N GLY A 151 -12.31 -3.97 1.49
CA GLY A 151 -11.55 -4.14 0.25
C GLY A 151 -11.67 -3.00 -0.75
N LYS A 152 -12.11 -1.78 -0.35
CA LYS A 152 -12.20 -0.60 -1.22
C LYS A 152 -10.92 -0.32 -2.00
N THR A 153 -9.79 -0.19 -1.30
CA THR A 153 -8.49 0.10 -1.93
C THR A 153 -8.08 -1.00 -2.91
N THR A 154 -8.44 -2.27 -2.63
CA THR A 154 -8.19 -3.39 -3.55
C THR A 154 -9.04 -3.25 -4.82
N LEU A 155 -10.32 -2.93 -4.68
CA LEU A 155 -11.23 -2.70 -5.80
C LEU A 155 -10.81 -1.46 -6.60
N LEU A 156 -10.51 -0.35 -5.93
CA LEU A 156 -10.04 0.90 -6.55
C LEU A 156 -8.79 0.65 -7.39
N ARG A 157 -7.80 -0.04 -6.85
CA ARG A 157 -6.56 -0.41 -7.56
C ARG A 157 -6.84 -1.22 -8.82
N ASP A 158 -7.67 -2.24 -8.72
CA ASP A 158 -7.97 -3.10 -9.88
C ASP A 158 -8.75 -2.36 -10.95
N ILE A 159 -9.67 -1.46 -10.58
CA ILE A 159 -10.35 -0.57 -11.53
C ILE A 159 -9.35 0.39 -12.20
N ILE A 160 -8.42 1.00 -11.45
CA ILE A 160 -7.34 1.83 -12.01
C ILE A 160 -6.57 1.04 -13.05
N ARG A 161 -6.09 -0.16 -12.73
CA ARG A 161 -5.36 -1.03 -13.64
C ARG A 161 -6.16 -1.31 -14.91
N LEU A 162 -7.41 -1.73 -14.77
CA LEU A 162 -8.28 -2.08 -15.89
C LEU A 162 -8.53 -0.88 -16.83
N LEU A 163 -8.80 0.30 -16.28
CA LEU A 163 -8.99 1.52 -17.05
C LEU A 163 -7.70 1.98 -17.72
N SER A 164 -6.57 1.89 -17.04
CA SER A 164 -5.24 2.22 -17.57
C SER A 164 -4.83 1.31 -18.73
N ASP A 165 -5.09 -0.01 -18.61
CA ASP A 165 -4.75 -1.00 -19.63
C ASP A 165 -5.76 -1.05 -20.79
N GLY A 166 -6.94 -0.45 -20.63
CA GLY A 166 -7.95 -0.40 -21.69
C GLY A 166 -8.88 -1.62 -21.71
N TYR A 167 -9.23 -2.17 -20.56
CA TYR A 167 -10.19 -3.29 -20.45
C TYR A 167 -11.58 -2.88 -20.95
N GLY A 168 -12.02 -3.50 -22.03
CA GLY A 168 -13.34 -3.21 -22.62
C GLY A 168 -13.50 -1.81 -23.21
N ASN A 169 -12.43 -1.02 -23.26
CA ASN A 169 -12.40 0.35 -23.76
C ASN A 169 -10.99 0.74 -24.21
N ARG A 170 -10.79 2.00 -24.65
CA ARG A 170 -9.44 2.55 -24.77
C ARG A 170 -8.78 2.68 -23.39
N GLY A 171 -7.45 2.65 -23.33
CA GLY A 171 -6.73 2.98 -22.10
C GLY A 171 -6.77 4.48 -21.81
N PHE A 172 -6.79 4.83 -20.51
CA PHE A 172 -6.81 6.21 -20.02
C PHE A 172 -5.50 6.55 -19.30
N ASN A 173 -5.06 7.81 -19.45
CA ASN A 173 -3.97 8.35 -18.63
C ASN A 173 -4.50 8.69 -17.24
N ILE A 174 -3.98 8.02 -16.22
CA ILE A 174 -4.46 8.12 -14.84
C ILE A 174 -3.35 8.67 -13.95
N SER A 175 -3.63 9.71 -13.17
CA SER A 175 -2.76 10.09 -12.07
C SER A 175 -3.35 9.63 -10.75
N VAL A 176 -2.61 8.78 -10.05
CA VAL A 176 -2.95 8.29 -8.71
C VAL A 176 -2.24 9.16 -7.68
N ILE A 177 -3.00 9.76 -6.78
CA ILE A 177 -2.46 10.47 -5.62
C ILE A 177 -2.63 9.56 -4.41
N ASP A 178 -1.56 8.92 -4.00
CA ASP A 178 -1.52 7.83 -3.04
C ASP A 178 -0.88 8.27 -1.72
N GLU A 179 -1.62 9.04 -0.93
CA GLU A 179 -1.11 9.66 0.31
C GLU A 179 -0.58 8.64 1.32
N ARG A 180 -1.21 7.46 1.40
CA ARG A 180 -0.85 6.41 2.36
C ARG A 180 0.02 5.32 1.76
N ASN A 181 0.36 5.43 0.48
CA ASN A 181 1.07 4.39 -0.27
C ASN A 181 0.39 3.01 -0.19
N GLU A 182 -0.95 3.01 -0.30
CA GLU A 182 -1.76 1.79 -0.20
C GLU A 182 -2.28 1.28 -1.54
N ILE A 183 -2.47 2.18 -2.52
CA ILE A 183 -2.88 1.81 -3.87
C ILE A 183 -1.69 1.18 -4.60
N SER A 184 -0.62 1.91 -4.74
CA SER A 184 0.55 1.55 -5.54
C SER A 184 1.57 0.72 -4.78
N ALA A 185 1.65 0.86 -3.46
CA ALA A 185 2.70 0.28 -2.62
C ALA A 185 4.11 0.57 -3.18
N THR A 186 4.34 1.83 -3.54
CA THR A 186 5.58 2.29 -4.16
C THR A 186 6.78 2.07 -3.24
N ASP A 187 7.83 1.45 -3.78
CA ASP A 187 9.15 1.31 -3.16
C ASP A 187 10.17 2.05 -4.02
N LEU A 188 10.93 2.98 -3.43
CA LEU A 188 11.93 3.82 -4.11
C LEU A 188 11.43 4.43 -5.44
N GLY A 189 10.18 4.90 -5.46
CA GLY A 189 9.56 5.53 -6.64
C GLY A 189 8.94 4.54 -7.65
N ILE A 190 9.04 3.24 -7.42
CA ILE A 190 8.51 2.20 -8.31
C ILE A 190 7.24 1.60 -7.70
N PRO A 191 6.07 1.66 -8.39
CA PRO A 191 4.88 0.95 -7.96
C PRO A 191 5.10 -0.56 -7.93
N GLU A 192 4.85 -1.18 -6.79
CA GLU A 192 4.99 -2.63 -6.59
C GLU A 192 3.65 -3.36 -6.81
N ASN A 193 2.54 -2.65 -6.74
CA ASN A 193 1.25 -3.10 -7.20
C ASN A 193 1.08 -2.76 -8.69
N ASP A 194 0.38 -3.64 -9.41
CA ASP A 194 0.03 -3.39 -10.79
C ASP A 194 -1.13 -2.38 -10.85
N VAL A 195 -0.81 -1.18 -11.28
CA VAL A 195 -1.77 -0.08 -11.46
C VAL A 195 -2.04 0.24 -12.94
N GLY A 196 -1.49 -0.59 -13.85
CA GLY A 196 -1.66 -0.45 -15.29
C GLY A 196 -0.62 0.45 -15.97
N MET A 197 -0.51 0.29 -17.30
CA MET A 197 0.59 0.85 -18.11
C MET A 197 0.54 2.38 -18.30
N ARG A 198 -0.62 3.02 -18.10
CA ARG A 198 -0.84 4.46 -18.30
C ARG A 198 -1.12 5.18 -16.99
N THR A 199 -0.56 4.68 -15.89
CA THR A 199 -0.78 5.24 -14.56
C THR A 199 0.49 5.87 -14.02
N ASP A 200 0.41 7.15 -13.72
CA ASP A 200 1.44 7.89 -12.99
C ASP A 200 1.07 7.91 -11.50
N VAL A 201 2.03 7.61 -10.64
CA VAL A 201 1.80 7.57 -9.19
C VAL A 201 2.55 8.71 -8.51
N MET A 202 1.85 9.42 -7.64
CA MET A 202 2.38 10.50 -6.84
C MET A 202 2.10 10.25 -5.36
N ILE A 203 3.18 10.06 -4.57
CA ILE A 203 3.09 9.93 -3.11
C ILE A 203 3.12 11.33 -2.51
N ASN A 204 1.95 11.89 -2.23
CA ASN A 204 1.81 13.23 -1.68
C ASN A 204 0.46 13.39 -0.97
N ASN A 205 0.29 14.45 -0.18
CA ASN A 205 -1.05 14.82 0.27
C ASN A 205 -1.96 15.15 -0.93
N LYS A 206 -3.24 14.91 -0.80
CA LYS A 206 -4.19 14.99 -1.92
C LYS A 206 -4.23 16.37 -2.55
N THR A 207 -4.27 17.43 -1.72
CA THR A 207 -4.42 18.80 -2.23
C THR A 207 -3.26 19.20 -3.14
N GLU A 208 -2.02 19.01 -2.69
CA GLU A 208 -0.83 19.37 -3.48
C GLU A 208 -0.61 18.40 -4.63
N GLY A 209 -0.77 17.11 -4.39
CA GLY A 209 -0.58 16.07 -5.40
C GLY A 209 -1.51 16.24 -6.59
N ILE A 210 -2.81 16.51 -6.37
CA ILE A 210 -3.77 16.78 -7.45
C ILE A 210 -3.36 18.02 -8.25
N ILE A 211 -3.00 19.11 -7.59
CA ILE A 211 -2.56 20.35 -8.26
C ILE A 211 -1.31 20.09 -9.11
N MET A 212 -0.34 19.34 -8.57
CA MET A 212 0.87 18.98 -9.31
C MET A 212 0.55 18.12 -10.52
N ALA A 213 -0.29 17.07 -10.36
CA ALA A 213 -0.69 16.20 -11.45
C ALA A 213 -1.39 16.96 -12.59
N LEU A 214 -2.33 17.86 -12.25
CA LEU A 214 -3.01 18.70 -13.23
C LEU A 214 -2.04 19.60 -14.04
N ARG A 215 -0.97 20.08 -13.41
CA ARG A 215 0.01 20.97 -14.07
C ARG A 215 1.03 20.24 -14.91
N SER A 216 1.38 18.99 -14.56
CA SER A 216 2.54 18.31 -15.13
C SER A 216 2.22 17.03 -15.90
N MET A 217 1.13 16.31 -15.57
CA MET A 217 0.87 14.98 -16.11
C MET A 217 -0.29 14.93 -17.12
N ALA A 218 -1.09 15.99 -17.20
CA ALA A 218 -2.27 16.09 -18.09
C ALA A 218 -3.19 14.82 -17.99
N PRO A 219 -3.62 14.41 -16.78
CA PRO A 219 -4.39 13.20 -16.61
C PRO A 219 -5.81 13.33 -17.16
N GLU A 220 -6.33 12.23 -17.68
CA GLU A 220 -7.76 12.09 -18.00
C GLU A 220 -8.56 11.73 -16.75
N ILE A 221 -7.93 10.99 -15.83
CA ILE A 221 -8.52 10.52 -14.58
C ILE A 221 -7.59 10.88 -13.42
N ILE A 222 -8.14 11.47 -12.37
CA ILE A 222 -7.49 11.57 -11.06
C ILE A 222 -8.06 10.48 -10.17
N ALA A 223 -7.20 9.62 -9.66
CA ALA A 223 -7.58 8.58 -8.71
C ALA A 223 -7.00 8.89 -7.31
N VAL A 224 -7.85 8.84 -6.29
CA VAL A 224 -7.47 9.07 -4.89
C VAL A 224 -8.10 8.02 -3.99
N ASP A 225 -7.35 7.60 -2.96
CA ASP A 225 -7.94 6.81 -1.87
C ASP A 225 -8.53 7.75 -0.82
N GLU A 226 -9.62 7.34 -0.22
CA GLU A 226 -10.27 7.92 0.95
C GLU A 226 -10.41 9.46 0.97
N ILE A 227 -11.51 9.96 0.40
CA ILE A 227 -11.91 11.37 0.58
C ILE A 227 -12.33 11.56 2.04
N GLY A 228 -11.70 12.50 2.75
CA GLY A 228 -11.91 12.67 4.20
C GLY A 228 -12.14 14.11 4.66
N SER A 229 -12.02 15.11 3.78
CA SER A 229 -12.11 16.52 4.19
C SER A 229 -12.71 17.43 3.12
N ASP A 230 -13.26 18.57 3.53
CA ASP A 230 -13.72 19.62 2.62
C ASP A 230 -12.62 20.14 1.70
N LYS A 231 -11.36 20.09 2.14
CA LYS A 231 -10.21 20.46 1.31
C LYS A 231 -10.05 19.49 0.14
N ASP A 232 -10.26 18.19 0.38
CA ASP A 232 -10.20 17.18 -0.66
C ASP A 232 -11.30 17.42 -1.71
N ILE A 233 -12.52 17.71 -1.25
CA ILE A 233 -13.68 18.01 -2.12
C ILE A 233 -13.38 19.22 -3.00
N ASN A 234 -12.84 20.29 -2.41
CA ASN A 234 -12.53 21.52 -3.15
C ASN A 234 -11.47 21.32 -4.24
N VAL A 235 -10.44 20.52 -3.99
CA VAL A 235 -9.40 20.25 -5.00
C VAL A 235 -9.89 19.28 -6.08
N LEU A 236 -10.73 18.31 -5.72
CA LEU A 236 -11.37 17.42 -6.68
C LEU A 236 -12.31 18.19 -7.63
N ASN A 237 -13.07 19.15 -7.11
CA ASN A 237 -13.90 20.04 -7.94
C ASN A 237 -13.05 20.85 -8.94
N LYS A 238 -11.86 21.30 -8.55
CA LYS A 238 -10.93 21.95 -9.50
C LYS A 238 -10.50 20.97 -10.60
N ALA A 239 -10.19 19.72 -10.27
CA ALA A 239 -9.84 18.71 -11.27
C ALA A 239 -10.98 18.45 -12.25
N ILE A 240 -12.22 18.36 -11.78
CA ILE A 240 -13.42 18.23 -12.62
C ILE A 240 -13.55 19.46 -13.55
N THR A 241 -13.36 20.67 -13.03
CA THR A 241 -13.42 21.89 -13.83
C THR A 241 -12.34 21.93 -14.91
N CYS A 242 -11.18 21.29 -14.66
CA CYS A 242 -10.11 21.12 -15.66
C CYS A 242 -10.41 19.99 -16.68
N GLY A 243 -11.56 19.32 -16.59
CA GLY A 243 -11.97 18.26 -17.52
C GLY A 243 -11.57 16.85 -17.10
N CYS A 244 -10.90 16.67 -15.97
CA CYS A 244 -10.56 15.34 -15.46
C CYS A 244 -11.77 14.62 -14.89
N LYS A 245 -11.76 13.29 -14.97
CA LYS A 245 -12.70 12.43 -14.27
C LYS A 245 -12.11 12.01 -12.92
N ILE A 246 -12.99 11.77 -11.96
CA ILE A 246 -12.59 11.37 -10.60
C ILE A 246 -12.93 9.91 -10.37
N LEU A 247 -11.98 9.19 -9.81
CA LEU A 247 -12.15 7.85 -9.27
C LEU A 247 -11.65 7.86 -7.82
N ALA A 248 -12.55 7.71 -6.86
CA ALA A 248 -12.21 7.86 -5.45
C ALA A 248 -12.89 6.82 -4.57
N SER A 249 -12.43 6.72 -3.32
CA SER A 249 -13.13 5.96 -2.30
C SER A 249 -13.49 6.82 -1.08
N ILE A 250 -14.48 6.37 -0.31
CA ILE A 250 -14.89 7.00 0.96
C ILE A 250 -15.30 5.93 1.97
N HIS A 251 -15.07 6.21 3.24
CA HIS A 251 -15.59 5.41 4.33
C HIS A 251 -16.99 5.91 4.71
N ALA A 252 -17.99 5.05 4.57
CA ALA A 252 -19.31 5.24 5.15
C ALA A 252 -19.96 3.87 5.36
N ASP A 253 -20.74 3.73 6.42
CA ASP A 253 -21.44 2.48 6.72
C ASP A 253 -22.68 2.29 5.83
N ASN A 254 -23.24 3.39 5.35
CA ASN A 254 -24.39 3.40 4.42
C ASN A 254 -24.37 4.65 3.52
N LEU A 255 -25.26 4.67 2.51
CA LEU A 255 -25.38 5.81 1.58
C LEU A 255 -25.97 7.07 2.25
N GLU A 256 -26.72 6.93 3.32
CA GLU A 256 -27.36 8.05 4.04
C GLU A 256 -26.32 8.89 4.79
N GLU A 257 -25.25 8.27 5.29
CA GLU A 257 -24.13 8.98 5.92
C GLU A 257 -23.29 9.79 4.91
N TYR A 258 -23.43 9.46 3.63
CA TYR A 258 -22.68 10.12 2.55
C TYR A 258 -23.46 11.30 1.94
N MET A 259 -24.78 11.29 1.99
CA MET A 259 -25.65 12.35 1.43
C MET A 259 -25.85 13.52 2.39
#